data_248b549d0e8665b86bc0c07b80882029
#
_entry.id   248b549d0e8665b86bc0c07b80882029
#
_cell.length_a   1.000
_cell.length_b   1.000
_cell.length_c   1.000
_cell.angle_alpha   90.00
_cell.angle_beta   90.00
_cell.angle_gamma   90.00
#
_symmetry.space_group_name_H-M   'P 1'
#
loop_
_entity.id
_entity.type
_entity.pdbx_description
1 polymer ?
#
loop_
_entity_poly.entity_id
_entity_poly.type
_entity_poly.pdbx_seq_one_letter_code
_entity_poly.pdbx_strand_id
1 'polypeptide(L)'
;MNINKAVKSLVLYAEKEGLIEKEDEIFSINRILEALGLDSFEDCGVYDNKDLEAILAEILDFACENGLCENSTVYRDLFDTKIMGILVNRPSEIIKRFYEEYEKSPKVATEYFYHLSRKSDYIREYRIKNDVKWVTHTDYGDIDITINLSKPEKDPRAIAAALKAGVKTYPKCMLCRENEGYMGGINHPARQNHRIIPLNLDGAKWYLQYSPYVYYNEHCIVFDENHTPMKISEDGFRKLFAFIKMFPHYFVGSNSDLPIAGGSILTHEHFQGGNYTFAMAKAPVEEKLYFNGFSDVEAGIVK
;
A
#
# COMPACT_ATOMS: atom_id res chain seq x y z
N MET A 1 7.41 27.86 14.81
CA MET A 1 7.78 26.74 13.92
C MET A 1 8.50 27.32 12.70
N ASN A 2 9.61 26.75 12.24
CA ASN A 2 10.28 27.22 11.02
C ASN A 2 9.94 26.27 9.87
N ILE A 3 9.05 26.71 8.99
CA ILE A 3 8.55 25.88 7.86
C ILE A 3 9.70 25.50 6.91
N ASN A 4 10.68 26.36 6.68
CA ASN A 4 11.83 26.07 5.82
C ASN A 4 12.64 24.89 6.37
N LYS A 5 12.77 24.81 7.71
CA LYS A 5 13.41 23.70 8.38
C LYS A 5 12.66 22.39 8.18
N ALA A 6 11.33 22.40 8.30
CA ALA A 6 10.49 21.22 8.07
C ALA A 6 10.57 20.75 6.61
N VAL A 7 10.49 21.67 5.64
CA VAL A 7 10.63 21.36 4.20
C VAL A 7 11.98 20.71 3.91
N LYS A 8 13.08 21.31 4.38
CA LYS A 8 14.43 20.73 4.16
C LYS A 8 14.58 19.36 4.82
N SER A 9 14.08 19.21 6.07
CA SER A 9 14.14 17.93 6.79
C SER A 9 13.38 16.84 6.04
N LEU A 10 12.24 17.17 5.41
CA LEU A 10 11.46 16.22 4.60
C LEU A 10 12.23 15.81 3.33
N VAL A 11 12.88 16.76 2.66
CA VAL A 11 13.67 16.45 1.46
C VAL A 11 14.89 15.60 1.81
N LEU A 12 15.60 15.93 2.89
CA LEU A 12 16.71 15.09 3.39
C LEU A 12 16.26 13.67 3.81
N TYR A 13 15.06 13.56 4.39
CA TYR A 13 14.45 12.25 4.63
C TYR A 13 14.27 11.48 3.32
N ALA A 14 13.71 12.11 2.30
CA ALA A 14 13.45 11.48 1.01
C ALA A 14 14.74 11.01 0.31
N GLU A 15 15.81 11.81 0.36
CA GLU A 15 17.15 11.42 -0.13
C GLU A 15 17.68 10.21 0.66
N LYS A 16 17.66 10.27 1.99
CA LYS A 16 18.14 9.21 2.87
C LYS A 16 17.44 7.87 2.63
N GLU A 17 16.13 7.90 2.42
CA GLU A 17 15.32 6.71 2.18
C GLU A 17 15.31 6.29 0.69
N GLY A 18 16.01 7.00 -0.18
CA GLY A 18 16.15 6.69 -1.60
C GLY A 18 14.86 6.88 -2.41
N LEU A 19 14.00 7.79 -1.99
CA LEU A 19 12.79 8.18 -2.72
C LEU A 19 13.13 9.11 -3.88
N ILE A 20 14.13 9.98 -3.70
CA ILE A 20 14.68 10.91 -4.68
C ILE A 20 16.21 10.84 -4.67
N GLU A 21 16.83 11.25 -5.76
CA GLU A 21 18.27 11.43 -5.85
C GLU A 21 18.68 12.82 -5.34
N LYS A 22 19.96 13.00 -5.01
CA LYS A 22 20.48 14.29 -4.51
C LYS A 22 20.27 15.44 -5.49
N GLU A 23 20.32 15.16 -6.77
CA GLU A 23 20.11 16.12 -7.85
C GLU A 23 18.69 16.68 -7.88
N ASP A 24 17.72 15.97 -7.28
CA ASP A 24 16.32 16.36 -7.19
C ASP A 24 16.01 17.28 -6.00
N GLU A 25 16.99 17.57 -5.13
CA GLU A 25 16.82 18.35 -3.90
C GLU A 25 16.12 19.69 -4.15
N ILE A 26 16.71 20.54 -5.00
CA ILE A 26 16.20 21.89 -5.26
C ILE A 26 14.83 21.84 -5.95
N PHE A 27 14.66 20.92 -6.90
CA PHE A 27 13.37 20.73 -7.58
C PHE A 27 12.28 20.35 -6.57
N SER A 28 12.56 19.43 -5.67
CA SER A 28 11.62 18.95 -4.65
C SER A 28 11.27 20.06 -3.65
N ILE A 29 12.26 20.83 -3.17
CA ILE A 29 12.02 22.00 -2.32
C ILE A 29 11.05 22.96 -3.03
N ASN A 30 11.34 23.37 -4.26
CA ASN A 30 10.51 24.32 -5.00
C ASN A 30 9.09 23.82 -5.21
N ARG A 31 8.90 22.52 -5.48
CA ARG A 31 7.56 21.91 -5.61
C ARG A 31 6.78 21.89 -4.29
N ILE A 32 7.48 21.67 -3.16
CA ILE A 32 6.86 21.74 -1.84
C ILE A 32 6.49 23.19 -1.50
N LEU A 33 7.37 24.17 -1.79
CA LEU A 33 7.07 25.59 -1.58
C LEU A 33 5.82 25.99 -2.37
N GLU A 34 5.72 25.61 -3.64
CA GLU A 34 4.52 25.84 -4.45
C GLU A 34 3.26 25.26 -3.80
N ALA A 35 3.34 24.03 -3.28
CA ALA A 35 2.21 23.39 -2.61
C ALA A 35 1.81 24.07 -1.31
N LEU A 36 2.76 24.74 -0.63
CA LEU A 36 2.58 25.51 0.60
C LEU A 36 2.28 26.99 0.36
N GLY A 37 2.24 27.45 -0.90
CA GLY A 37 2.04 28.86 -1.24
C GLY A 37 3.17 29.78 -0.77
N LEU A 38 4.40 29.27 -0.70
CA LEU A 38 5.59 30.02 -0.32
C LEU A 38 6.37 30.43 -1.57
N ASP A 39 6.87 31.67 -1.59
CA ASP A 39 7.62 32.26 -2.69
C ASP A 39 9.13 32.31 -2.47
N SER A 40 9.59 31.91 -1.27
CA SER A 40 11.01 31.90 -0.91
C SER A 40 11.36 30.74 0.03
N PHE A 41 12.64 30.40 0.02
CA PHE A 41 13.22 29.39 0.89
C PHE A 41 14.50 29.92 1.53
N GLU A 42 14.64 29.73 2.84
CA GLU A 42 15.86 30.04 3.59
C GLU A 42 16.41 28.78 4.23
N ASP A 43 17.64 28.39 3.84
CA ASP A 43 18.33 27.26 4.42
C ASP A 43 18.83 27.62 5.84
N CYS A 44 18.30 26.94 6.83
CA CYS A 44 18.64 27.19 8.24
C CYS A 44 19.93 26.47 8.71
N GLY A 45 20.51 25.61 7.88
CA GLY A 45 21.79 24.91 8.13
C GLY A 45 21.80 23.88 9.26
N VAL A 46 20.75 23.78 10.07
CA VAL A 46 20.63 22.83 11.19
C VAL A 46 19.29 22.10 11.10
N TYR A 47 19.35 20.78 10.92
CA TYR A 47 18.19 19.93 10.75
C TYR A 47 18.07 18.90 11.87
N ASP A 48 16.86 18.72 12.37
CA ASP A 48 16.58 17.73 13.39
C ASP A 48 16.45 16.33 12.74
N ASN A 49 16.99 15.32 13.37
CA ASN A 49 16.76 13.94 12.97
C ASN A 49 15.39 13.47 13.52
N LYS A 50 14.32 14.06 12.98
CA LYS A 50 12.93 13.73 13.36
C LYS A 50 12.40 12.56 12.54
N ASP A 51 11.46 11.83 13.11
CA ASP A 51 10.68 10.85 12.38
C ASP A 51 9.78 11.55 11.34
N LEU A 52 9.46 10.84 10.25
CA LEU A 52 8.61 11.35 9.16
C LEU A 52 7.28 11.92 9.68
N GLU A 53 6.63 11.24 10.62
CA GLU A 53 5.38 11.68 11.26
C GLU A 53 5.52 13.10 11.85
N ALA A 54 6.60 13.35 12.60
CA ALA A 54 6.83 14.64 13.23
C ALA A 54 7.11 15.75 12.20
N ILE A 55 7.85 15.45 11.13
CA ILE A 55 8.12 16.40 10.04
C ILE A 55 6.82 16.74 9.31
N LEU A 56 6.03 15.72 8.95
CA LEU A 56 4.73 15.93 8.28
C LEU A 56 3.75 16.68 9.17
N ALA A 57 3.72 16.41 10.48
CA ALA A 57 2.86 17.14 11.41
C ALA A 57 3.13 18.64 11.39
N GLU A 58 4.42 19.06 11.38
CA GLU A 58 4.80 20.46 11.30
C GLU A 58 4.35 21.12 9.98
N ILE A 59 4.51 20.43 8.87
CA ILE A 59 4.06 20.92 7.55
C ILE A 59 2.54 21.04 7.49
N LEU A 60 1.82 20.06 8.04
CA LEU A 60 0.36 20.04 8.07
C LEU A 60 -0.22 21.11 9.00
N ASP A 61 0.41 21.35 10.15
CA ASP A 61 0.01 22.42 11.06
C ASP A 61 0.16 23.77 10.37
N PHE A 62 1.29 24.03 9.73
CA PHE A 62 1.49 25.22 8.92
C PHE A 62 0.42 25.36 7.83
N ALA A 63 0.13 24.28 7.08
CA ALA A 63 -0.85 24.31 6.01
C ALA A 63 -2.27 24.61 6.53
N CYS A 64 -2.66 24.05 7.68
CA CYS A 64 -3.96 24.31 8.30
C CYS A 64 -4.05 25.75 8.84
N GLU A 65 -3.01 26.25 9.49
CA GLU A 65 -2.95 27.63 10.02
C GLU A 65 -3.05 28.69 8.91
N ASN A 66 -2.51 28.38 7.71
CA ASN A 66 -2.55 29.26 6.54
C ASN A 66 -3.75 28.99 5.60
N GLY A 67 -4.71 28.14 6.02
CA GLY A 67 -5.94 27.91 5.26
C GLY A 67 -5.75 27.07 3.98
N LEU A 68 -4.63 26.36 3.83
CA LEU A 68 -4.35 25.51 2.67
C LEU A 68 -5.08 24.16 2.77
N CYS A 69 -5.41 23.73 3.97
CA CYS A 69 -6.25 22.56 4.23
C CYS A 69 -7.10 22.77 5.48
N GLU A 70 -8.25 22.08 5.56
CA GLU A 70 -9.05 22.03 6.76
C GLU A 70 -8.37 21.13 7.81
N ASN A 71 -8.39 21.56 9.08
CA ASN A 71 -7.81 20.78 10.18
C ASN A 71 -8.70 19.62 10.61
N SER A 72 -8.80 18.61 9.74
CA SER A 72 -9.44 17.33 10.04
C SER A 72 -8.60 16.18 9.48
N THR A 73 -8.73 14.98 10.02
CA THR A 73 -7.93 13.82 9.61
C THR A 73 -7.98 13.60 8.10
N VAL A 74 -9.17 13.69 7.48
CA VAL A 74 -9.33 13.46 6.05
C VAL A 74 -8.58 14.48 5.21
N TYR A 75 -8.71 15.77 5.51
CA TYR A 75 -8.04 16.81 4.73
C TYR A 75 -6.54 16.86 4.98
N ARG A 76 -6.10 16.57 6.21
CA ARG A 76 -4.67 16.40 6.52
C ARG A 76 -4.10 15.22 5.73
N ASP A 77 -4.81 14.09 5.64
CA ASP A 77 -4.39 12.92 4.86
C ASP A 77 -4.36 13.18 3.34
N LEU A 78 -5.23 14.04 2.83
CA LEU A 78 -5.18 14.46 1.43
C LEU A 78 -3.95 15.36 1.17
N PHE A 79 -3.63 16.25 2.12
CA PHE A 79 -2.55 17.19 1.95
C PHE A 79 -1.17 16.57 2.14
N ASP A 80 -0.98 15.72 3.16
CA ASP A 80 0.29 14.99 3.34
C ASP A 80 0.61 14.07 2.17
N THR A 81 -0.41 13.38 1.65
CA THR A 81 -0.23 12.55 0.46
C THR A 81 0.15 13.37 -0.77
N LYS A 82 -0.39 14.60 -0.90
CA LYS A 82 0.03 15.55 -1.95
C LYS A 82 1.50 15.92 -1.79
N ILE A 83 1.94 16.25 -0.58
CA ILE A 83 3.34 16.60 -0.29
C ILE A 83 4.27 15.42 -0.56
N MET A 84 3.95 14.24 0.00
CA MET A 84 4.75 13.04 -0.22
C MET A 84 4.79 12.60 -1.68
N GLY A 85 3.72 12.84 -2.43
CA GLY A 85 3.67 12.56 -3.87
C GLY A 85 4.68 13.34 -4.72
N ILE A 86 5.16 14.49 -4.23
CA ILE A 86 6.24 15.27 -4.85
C ILE A 86 7.58 14.52 -4.78
N LEU A 87 7.77 13.74 -3.72
CA LEU A 87 9.00 13.04 -3.37
C LEU A 87 9.03 11.58 -3.87
N VAL A 88 8.09 11.19 -4.73
CA VAL A 88 8.04 9.85 -5.30
C VAL A 88 8.20 9.89 -6.80
N ASN A 89 9.22 9.21 -7.31
CA ASN A 89 9.54 9.15 -8.72
C ASN A 89 8.34 8.72 -9.59
N ARG A 90 8.40 9.04 -10.88
CA ARG A 90 7.35 8.69 -11.84
C ARG A 90 7.17 7.18 -11.95
N PRO A 91 5.95 6.71 -12.30
CA PRO A 91 5.69 5.29 -12.49
C PRO A 91 6.70 4.58 -13.40
N SER A 92 7.09 5.21 -14.51
CA SER A 92 8.05 4.63 -15.46
C SER A 92 9.42 4.33 -14.85
N GLU A 93 9.91 5.19 -13.96
CA GLU A 93 11.20 5.03 -13.26
C GLU A 93 11.12 3.92 -12.22
N ILE A 94 10.02 3.91 -11.43
CA ILE A 94 9.77 2.86 -10.43
C ILE A 94 9.63 1.49 -11.09
N ILE A 95 8.88 1.39 -12.18
CA ILE A 95 8.70 0.15 -12.93
C ILE A 95 10.04 -0.33 -13.50
N LYS A 96 10.82 0.57 -14.10
CA LYS A 96 12.14 0.24 -14.63
C LYS A 96 13.04 -0.32 -13.53
N ARG A 97 13.16 0.39 -12.40
CA ARG A 97 13.99 -0.05 -11.27
C ARG A 97 13.49 -1.37 -10.66
N PHE A 98 12.17 -1.55 -10.54
CA PHE A 98 11.61 -2.81 -10.06
C PHE A 98 12.07 -4.00 -10.92
N TYR A 99 12.04 -3.88 -12.24
CA TYR A 99 12.46 -4.96 -13.12
C TYR A 99 13.98 -5.12 -13.18
N GLU A 100 14.76 -4.06 -13.03
CA GLU A 100 16.22 -4.16 -12.83
C GLU A 100 16.57 -4.93 -11.53
N GLU A 101 15.83 -4.69 -10.46
CA GLU A 101 15.97 -5.47 -9.21
C GLU A 101 15.45 -6.91 -9.37
N TYR A 102 14.41 -7.12 -10.18
CA TYR A 102 13.84 -8.44 -10.47
C TYR A 102 14.84 -9.34 -11.22
N GLU A 103 15.65 -8.79 -12.09
CA GLU A 103 16.74 -9.53 -12.75
C GLU A 103 17.78 -10.09 -11.75
N LYS A 104 17.96 -9.43 -10.60
CA LYS A 104 18.82 -9.94 -9.53
C LYS A 104 18.11 -11.05 -8.75
N SER A 105 16.90 -10.80 -8.28
CA SER A 105 15.97 -11.81 -7.76
C SER A 105 14.57 -11.22 -7.55
N PRO A 106 13.50 -12.04 -7.64
CA PRO A 106 12.14 -11.61 -7.32
C PRO A 106 12.02 -10.99 -5.91
N LYS A 107 12.76 -11.51 -4.94
CA LYS A 107 12.75 -11.05 -3.56
C LYS A 107 13.33 -9.63 -3.44
N VAL A 108 14.43 -9.33 -4.09
CA VAL A 108 15.04 -7.99 -4.08
C VAL A 108 14.10 -6.95 -4.70
N ALA A 109 13.40 -7.31 -5.78
CA ALA A 109 12.42 -6.43 -6.39
C ALA A 109 11.23 -6.11 -5.44
N THR A 110 10.69 -7.13 -4.77
CA THR A 110 9.59 -6.94 -3.82
C THR A 110 10.05 -6.16 -2.57
N GLU A 111 11.25 -6.41 -2.06
CA GLU A 111 11.86 -5.63 -0.96
C GLU A 111 12.01 -4.15 -1.35
N TYR A 112 12.51 -3.84 -2.56
CA TYR A 112 12.59 -2.48 -3.07
C TYR A 112 11.21 -1.81 -3.12
N PHE A 113 10.22 -2.47 -3.71
CA PHE A 113 8.89 -1.89 -3.88
C PHE A 113 8.12 -1.76 -2.55
N TYR A 114 8.33 -2.69 -1.62
CA TYR A 114 7.78 -2.59 -0.27
C TYR A 114 8.41 -1.45 0.53
N HIS A 115 9.75 -1.30 0.44
CA HIS A 115 10.46 -0.17 1.03
C HIS A 115 9.92 1.17 0.49
N LEU A 116 9.79 1.32 -0.83
CA LEU A 116 9.18 2.50 -1.44
C LEU A 116 7.78 2.78 -0.88
N SER A 117 6.92 1.75 -0.80
CA SER A 117 5.54 1.89 -0.32
C SER A 117 5.46 2.33 1.14
N ARG A 118 6.43 1.93 1.97
CA ARG A 118 6.54 2.33 3.37
C ARG A 118 7.09 3.76 3.50
N LYS A 119 8.19 4.05 2.80
CA LYS A 119 8.92 5.31 2.96
C LYS A 119 8.27 6.50 2.26
N SER A 120 7.45 6.24 1.24
CA SER A 120 6.59 7.24 0.63
C SER A 120 5.35 7.63 1.46
N ASP A 121 5.21 7.10 2.68
CA ASP A 121 4.01 7.27 3.52
C ASP A 121 2.70 6.73 2.90
N TYR A 122 2.81 5.89 1.87
CA TYR A 122 1.65 5.16 1.38
C TYR A 122 1.18 4.10 2.39
N ILE A 123 2.13 3.39 3.01
CA ILE A 123 1.92 2.56 4.19
C ILE A 123 2.33 3.38 5.41
N ARG A 124 1.36 3.86 6.17
CA ARG A 124 1.57 4.73 7.34
C ARG A 124 2.03 3.92 8.55
N GLU A 125 3.32 3.62 8.63
CA GLU A 125 3.92 2.75 9.66
C GLU A 125 3.60 3.23 11.08
N TYR A 126 3.59 4.54 11.33
CA TYR A 126 3.28 5.12 12.63
C TYR A 126 1.83 4.85 13.07
N ARG A 127 0.88 4.74 12.15
CA ARG A 127 -0.50 4.31 12.46
C ARG A 127 -0.57 2.82 12.75
N ILE A 128 0.11 2.01 11.95
CA ILE A 128 0.14 0.54 12.09
C ILE A 128 0.78 0.12 13.41
N LYS A 129 1.75 0.88 13.94
CA LYS A 129 2.34 0.64 15.26
C LYS A 129 1.31 0.67 16.40
N ASN A 130 0.16 1.31 16.22
CA ASN A 130 -0.92 1.33 17.19
C ASN A 130 -1.81 0.07 17.14
N ASP A 131 -1.69 -0.77 16.11
CA ASP A 131 -2.43 -2.01 16.01
C ASP A 131 -2.02 -2.96 17.13
N VAL A 132 -3.01 -3.57 17.79
CA VAL A 132 -2.76 -4.54 18.85
C VAL A 132 -2.72 -5.92 18.24
N LYS A 133 -1.62 -6.66 18.49
CA LYS A 133 -1.40 -8.00 17.95
C LYS A 133 -0.98 -8.96 19.05
N TRP A 134 -1.57 -10.15 19.08
CA TRP A 134 -1.16 -11.23 19.98
C TRP A 134 -1.47 -12.59 19.39
N VAL A 135 -0.85 -13.62 19.95
CA VAL A 135 -1.13 -15.03 19.62
C VAL A 135 -1.98 -15.63 20.70
N THR A 136 -3.03 -16.34 20.32
CA THR A 136 -3.87 -17.13 21.23
C THR A 136 -3.64 -18.61 20.96
N HIS A 137 -3.23 -19.36 22.00
CA HIS A 137 -3.07 -20.80 21.92
C HIS A 137 -4.42 -21.47 22.05
N THR A 138 -4.74 -22.37 21.12
CA THR A 138 -5.98 -23.15 21.12
C THR A 138 -5.71 -24.62 20.88
N ASP A 139 -6.70 -25.48 21.09
CA ASP A 139 -6.59 -26.91 20.78
C ASP A 139 -6.34 -27.19 19.28
N TYR A 140 -6.61 -26.21 18.42
CA TYR A 140 -6.40 -26.26 16.97
C TYR A 140 -5.09 -25.59 16.51
N GLY A 141 -4.22 -25.21 17.47
CA GLY A 141 -2.97 -24.50 17.20
C GLY A 141 -3.03 -23.01 17.55
N ASP A 142 -2.02 -22.29 17.14
CA ASP A 142 -1.84 -20.87 17.42
C ASP A 142 -2.64 -20.03 16.44
N ILE A 143 -3.41 -19.08 16.96
CA ILE A 143 -4.21 -18.12 16.17
C ILE A 143 -3.66 -16.72 16.38
N ASP A 144 -3.26 -16.06 15.28
CA ASP A 144 -2.88 -14.66 15.29
C ASP A 144 -4.12 -13.76 15.37
N ILE A 145 -4.20 -12.93 16.41
CA ILE A 145 -5.29 -11.98 16.61
C ILE A 145 -4.75 -10.56 16.39
N THR A 146 -5.48 -9.75 15.64
CA THR A 146 -5.13 -8.35 15.40
C THR A 146 -6.35 -7.45 15.60
N ILE A 147 -6.20 -6.39 16.41
CA ILE A 147 -7.13 -5.26 16.44
C ILE A 147 -6.50 -4.15 15.59
N ASN A 148 -7.10 -3.89 14.45
CA ASN A 148 -6.62 -2.87 13.52
C ASN A 148 -7.13 -1.48 13.94
N LEU A 149 -6.29 -0.74 14.67
CA LEU A 149 -6.54 0.63 15.09
C LEU A 149 -6.03 1.66 14.08
N SER A 150 -5.22 1.23 13.12
CA SER A 150 -4.65 2.09 12.06
C SER A 150 -5.68 2.52 11.02
N LYS A 151 -6.81 1.79 10.92
CA LYS A 151 -7.92 2.16 10.05
C LYS A 151 -8.66 3.35 10.65
N PRO A 152 -8.62 4.55 10.05
CA PRO A 152 -9.26 5.72 10.62
C PRO A 152 -10.77 5.50 10.74
N GLU A 153 -11.32 5.76 11.94
CA GLU A 153 -12.76 5.87 12.10
C GLU A 153 -13.26 7.04 11.25
N LYS A 154 -14.38 6.84 10.58
CA LYS A 154 -14.97 7.91 9.77
C LYS A 154 -15.59 8.95 10.73
N ASP A 155 -15.01 10.16 10.71
CA ASP A 155 -15.61 11.32 11.39
C ASP A 155 -17.06 11.51 10.90
N PRO A 156 -18.07 11.65 11.79
CA PRO A 156 -19.45 11.93 11.40
C PRO A 156 -19.61 13.14 10.46
N ARG A 157 -18.78 14.17 10.61
CA ARG A 157 -18.73 15.32 9.70
C ARG A 157 -18.25 14.95 8.30
N ALA A 158 -17.21 14.10 8.22
CA ALA A 158 -16.70 13.56 6.95
C ALA A 158 -17.75 12.67 6.28
N ILE A 159 -18.50 11.86 7.03
CA ILE A 159 -19.62 11.07 6.50
C ILE A 159 -20.71 11.98 5.92
N ALA A 160 -21.11 13.03 6.64
CA ALA A 160 -22.13 13.97 6.19
C ALA A 160 -21.71 14.75 4.95
N ALA A 161 -20.45 15.19 4.88
CA ALA A 161 -19.89 15.87 3.71
C ALA A 161 -19.73 14.90 2.53
N ALA A 162 -19.38 13.65 2.79
CA ALA A 162 -19.30 12.59 1.80
C ALA A 162 -20.65 12.30 1.13
N LEU A 163 -21.73 12.28 1.90
CA LEU A 163 -23.10 12.12 1.37
C LEU A 163 -23.50 13.28 0.46
N LYS A 164 -23.05 14.50 0.76
CA LYS A 164 -23.32 15.71 -0.06
C LYS A 164 -22.47 15.78 -1.33
N ALA A 165 -21.29 15.19 -1.35
CA ALA A 165 -20.33 15.31 -2.45
C ALA A 165 -20.72 14.51 -3.71
N GLY A 166 -21.74 13.66 -3.64
CA GLY A 166 -22.17 12.79 -4.75
C GLY A 166 -21.20 11.65 -5.05
N VAL A 167 -21.60 10.77 -5.97
CA VAL A 167 -20.80 9.62 -6.40
C VAL A 167 -19.82 10.07 -7.47
N LYS A 168 -18.51 10.02 -7.18
CA LYS A 168 -17.47 10.18 -8.20
C LYS A 168 -17.32 8.88 -8.97
N THR A 169 -17.18 8.99 -10.29
CA THR A 169 -17.03 7.84 -11.19
C THR A 169 -15.59 7.58 -11.62
N TYR A 170 -14.66 8.37 -11.12
CA TYR A 170 -13.23 8.27 -11.41
C TYR A 170 -12.39 8.51 -10.13
N PRO A 171 -11.53 7.55 -9.78
CA PRO A 171 -11.49 6.15 -10.25
C PRO A 171 -12.78 5.39 -9.93
N LYS A 172 -13.09 4.31 -10.66
CA LYS A 172 -14.33 3.54 -10.45
C LYS A 172 -14.34 2.79 -9.11
N CYS A 173 -13.19 2.29 -8.67
CA CYS A 173 -13.02 1.67 -7.34
C CYS A 173 -11.59 1.83 -6.82
N MET A 174 -11.33 1.35 -5.60
CA MET A 174 -10.03 1.46 -4.92
C MET A 174 -8.90 0.67 -5.58
N LEU A 175 -9.21 -0.28 -6.47
CA LEU A 175 -8.24 -1.13 -7.15
C LEU A 175 -7.99 -0.72 -8.61
N CYS A 176 -8.77 0.23 -9.16
CA CYS A 176 -8.51 0.69 -10.52
C CYS A 176 -7.13 1.35 -10.63
N ARG A 177 -6.41 1.06 -11.71
CA ARG A 177 -5.08 1.64 -11.98
C ARG A 177 -5.07 3.18 -12.00
N GLU A 178 -6.21 3.79 -12.27
CA GLU A 178 -6.42 5.23 -12.24
C GLU A 178 -6.24 5.85 -10.83
N ASN A 179 -6.10 5.02 -9.81
CA ASN A 179 -5.71 5.49 -8.48
C ASN A 179 -4.26 5.97 -8.41
N GLU A 180 -3.37 5.46 -9.25
CA GLU A 180 -1.97 5.86 -9.25
C GLU A 180 -1.84 7.37 -9.51
N GLY A 181 -1.31 8.12 -8.54
CA GLY A 181 -1.19 9.57 -8.63
C GLY A 181 -2.49 10.36 -8.40
N TYR A 182 -3.62 9.71 -8.08
CA TYR A 182 -4.91 10.38 -7.90
C TYR A 182 -4.94 11.25 -6.65
N MET A 183 -5.46 12.49 -6.81
CA MET A 183 -5.49 13.49 -5.73
C MET A 183 -6.42 13.13 -4.56
N GLY A 184 -7.35 12.21 -4.77
CA GLY A 184 -8.32 11.85 -3.74
C GLY A 184 -9.44 12.87 -3.56
N GLY A 185 -10.11 12.75 -2.42
CA GLY A 185 -11.18 13.62 -1.98
C GLY A 185 -11.87 13.03 -0.74
N ILE A 186 -12.92 13.66 -0.27
CA ILE A 186 -13.60 13.28 0.98
C ILE A 186 -14.14 11.84 0.96
N ASN A 187 -14.47 11.29 -0.21
CA ASN A 187 -15.01 9.95 -0.41
C ASN A 187 -13.99 8.95 -0.97
N HIS A 188 -12.79 9.40 -1.27
CA HIS A 188 -11.77 8.58 -1.91
C HIS A 188 -10.39 9.01 -1.43
N PRO A 189 -9.55 8.11 -0.90
CA PRO A 189 -8.23 8.48 -0.39
C PRO A 189 -7.34 9.04 -1.50
N ALA A 190 -6.48 9.96 -1.13
CA ALA A 190 -5.40 10.42 -2.01
C ALA A 190 -4.40 9.30 -2.28
N ARG A 191 -3.77 9.33 -3.46
CA ARG A 191 -2.86 8.30 -3.97
C ARG A 191 -1.68 8.89 -4.76
N GLN A 192 -1.31 10.18 -4.53
CA GLN A 192 -0.19 10.78 -5.25
C GLN A 192 1.14 10.09 -4.97
N ASN A 193 1.31 9.55 -3.76
CA ASN A 193 2.48 8.78 -3.31
C ASN A 193 2.38 7.26 -3.60
N HIS A 194 1.29 6.82 -4.23
CA HIS A 194 1.06 5.41 -4.56
C HIS A 194 1.60 5.07 -5.94
N ARG A 195 2.20 3.87 -6.06
CA ARG A 195 2.69 3.29 -7.32
C ARG A 195 2.21 1.85 -7.47
N ILE A 196 2.13 1.40 -8.72
CA ILE A 196 1.75 0.04 -9.08
C ILE A 196 2.76 -0.55 -10.07
N ILE A 197 2.96 -1.86 -10.01
CA ILE A 197 3.87 -2.57 -10.91
C ILE A 197 3.05 -3.42 -11.87
N PRO A 198 3.17 -3.21 -13.19
CA PRO A 198 2.50 -4.06 -14.17
C PRO A 198 3.11 -5.46 -14.18
N LEU A 199 2.26 -6.48 -14.19
CA LEU A 199 2.61 -7.89 -14.27
C LEU A 199 1.98 -8.52 -15.51
N ASN A 200 2.60 -9.57 -16.04
CA ASN A 200 1.99 -10.45 -17.02
C ASN A 200 1.67 -11.79 -16.34
N LEU A 201 0.40 -12.07 -16.11
CA LEU A 201 -0.07 -13.32 -15.52
C LEU A 201 -0.80 -14.16 -16.57
N ASP A 202 -0.14 -15.20 -17.05
CA ASP A 202 -0.66 -16.11 -18.08
C ASP A 202 -1.17 -15.37 -19.34
N GLY A 203 -0.38 -14.37 -19.81
CA GLY A 203 -0.71 -13.56 -20.97
C GLY A 203 -1.64 -12.38 -20.72
N ALA A 204 -2.24 -12.27 -19.52
CA ALA A 204 -3.10 -11.15 -19.13
C ALA A 204 -2.28 -10.09 -18.38
N LYS A 205 -2.65 -8.82 -18.59
CA LYS A 205 -2.02 -7.69 -17.91
C LYS A 205 -2.71 -7.44 -16.57
N TRP A 206 -1.94 -7.54 -15.51
CA TRP A 206 -2.31 -7.33 -14.13
C TRP A 206 -1.39 -6.31 -13.47
N TYR A 207 -1.68 -5.93 -12.23
CA TYR A 207 -0.85 -5.01 -11.46
C TYR A 207 -0.65 -5.52 -10.04
N LEU A 208 0.52 -5.22 -9.49
CA LEU A 208 0.87 -5.43 -8.09
C LEU A 208 0.87 -4.10 -7.36
N GLN A 209 0.26 -4.05 -6.18
CA GLN A 209 0.39 -2.98 -5.19
C GLN A 209 0.46 -3.56 -3.79
N TYR A 210 1.05 -2.84 -2.84
CA TYR A 210 0.91 -3.19 -1.43
C TYR A 210 -0.38 -2.62 -0.84
N SER A 211 -0.89 -3.30 0.18
CA SER A 211 -2.05 -2.81 0.93
C SER A 211 -1.60 -1.85 2.02
N PRO A 212 -2.22 -0.67 2.15
CA PRO A 212 -1.88 0.24 3.24
C PRO A 212 -2.32 -0.26 4.63
N TYR A 213 -3.11 -1.33 4.70
CA TYR A 213 -3.64 -1.87 5.96
C TYR A 213 -2.76 -2.96 6.59
N VAL A 214 -1.81 -3.54 5.87
CA VAL A 214 -0.80 -4.51 6.34
C VAL A 214 -1.35 -5.54 7.34
N TYR A 215 -2.31 -6.37 6.92
CA TYR A 215 -2.85 -7.43 7.77
C TYR A 215 -1.81 -8.48 8.14
N TYR A 216 -0.82 -8.69 7.28
CA TYR A 216 0.35 -9.56 7.47
C TYR A 216 1.55 -8.97 6.71
N ASN A 217 2.73 -9.55 6.90
CA ASN A 217 3.96 -9.03 6.31
C ASN A 217 3.86 -8.95 4.78
N GLU A 218 4.24 -7.80 4.23
CA GLU A 218 4.24 -7.52 2.78
C GLU A 218 2.87 -7.79 2.12
N HIS A 219 1.77 -7.50 2.84
CA HIS A 219 0.41 -7.67 2.31
C HIS A 219 0.25 -6.93 1.01
N CYS A 220 0.07 -7.67 -0.08
CA CYS A 220 -0.09 -7.13 -1.42
C CYS A 220 -1.45 -7.50 -2.03
N ILE A 221 -1.84 -6.71 -3.01
CA ILE A 221 -3.03 -6.93 -3.84
C ILE A 221 -2.56 -7.00 -5.29
N VAL A 222 -2.99 -8.04 -5.97
CA VAL A 222 -2.73 -8.27 -7.40
C VAL A 222 -4.05 -8.19 -8.12
N PHE A 223 -4.21 -7.24 -9.07
CA PHE A 223 -5.51 -6.93 -9.65
C PHE A 223 -5.47 -6.81 -11.17
N ASP A 224 -6.59 -7.12 -11.81
CA ASP A 224 -6.76 -7.05 -13.26
C ASP A 224 -6.64 -5.59 -13.76
N GLU A 225 -6.08 -5.39 -14.95
CA GLU A 225 -6.07 -4.09 -15.64
C GLU A 225 -7.49 -3.55 -15.85
N ASN A 226 -8.44 -4.45 -16.10
CA ASN A 226 -9.82 -4.12 -16.38
C ASN A 226 -10.68 -4.16 -15.11
N HIS A 227 -11.62 -3.25 -15.01
CA HIS A 227 -12.60 -3.25 -13.93
C HIS A 227 -13.68 -4.29 -14.20
N THR A 228 -13.35 -5.58 -14.01
CA THR A 228 -14.23 -6.72 -14.20
C THR A 228 -14.59 -7.35 -12.84
N PRO A 229 -15.81 -7.83 -12.63
CA PRO A 229 -16.19 -8.50 -11.39
C PRO A 229 -15.35 -9.75 -11.14
N MET A 230 -15.12 -10.05 -9.88
CA MET A 230 -14.49 -11.31 -9.45
C MET A 230 -15.26 -12.52 -9.92
N LYS A 231 -14.52 -13.54 -10.34
CA LYS A 231 -15.06 -14.83 -10.74
C LYS A 231 -14.09 -15.95 -10.41
N ILE A 232 -14.55 -16.96 -9.66
CA ILE A 232 -13.79 -18.18 -9.46
C ILE A 232 -13.83 -19.02 -10.75
N SER A 233 -12.66 -19.23 -11.35
CA SER A 233 -12.53 -19.90 -12.65
C SER A 233 -11.18 -20.60 -12.78
N GLU A 234 -11.07 -21.53 -13.72
CA GLU A 234 -9.81 -22.19 -14.07
C GLU A 234 -8.73 -21.15 -14.52
N ASP A 235 -9.16 -20.12 -15.24
CA ASP A 235 -8.30 -19.02 -15.65
C ASP A 235 -7.75 -18.24 -14.45
N GLY A 236 -8.57 -18.03 -13.40
CA GLY A 236 -8.13 -17.45 -12.14
C GLY A 236 -7.04 -18.30 -11.46
N PHE A 237 -7.21 -19.63 -11.43
CA PHE A 237 -6.18 -20.53 -10.90
C PHE A 237 -4.87 -20.46 -11.70
N ARG A 238 -4.93 -20.43 -13.04
CA ARG A 238 -3.72 -20.24 -13.87
C ARG A 238 -2.97 -18.97 -13.52
N LYS A 239 -3.67 -17.86 -13.29
CA LYS A 239 -3.09 -16.58 -12.88
C LYS A 239 -2.46 -16.64 -11.48
N LEU A 240 -3.11 -17.33 -10.52
CA LEU A 240 -2.54 -17.57 -9.20
C LEU A 240 -1.20 -18.34 -9.31
N PHE A 241 -1.14 -19.40 -10.11
CA PHE A 241 0.11 -20.13 -10.34
C PHE A 241 1.17 -19.30 -11.07
N ALA A 242 0.76 -18.47 -12.03
CA ALA A 242 1.67 -17.57 -12.72
C ALA A 242 2.29 -16.56 -11.74
N PHE A 243 1.51 -16.03 -10.79
CA PHE A 243 2.03 -15.13 -9.75
C PHE A 243 3.05 -15.83 -8.84
N ILE A 244 2.75 -17.03 -8.34
CA ILE A 244 3.69 -17.81 -7.50
C ILE A 244 4.97 -18.15 -8.26
N LYS A 245 4.89 -18.42 -9.57
CA LYS A 245 6.06 -18.64 -10.39
C LYS A 245 6.94 -17.39 -10.49
N MET A 246 6.34 -16.19 -10.53
CA MET A 246 7.07 -14.92 -10.52
C MET A 246 7.65 -14.59 -9.13
N PHE A 247 6.90 -14.88 -8.06
CA PHE A 247 7.25 -14.52 -6.68
C PHE A 247 7.14 -15.74 -5.75
N PRO A 248 8.07 -16.72 -5.84
CA PRO A 248 7.96 -17.99 -5.12
C PRO A 248 8.10 -17.87 -3.60
N HIS A 249 8.53 -16.72 -3.09
CA HIS A 249 8.61 -16.40 -1.66
C HIS A 249 7.30 -15.80 -1.09
N TYR A 250 6.29 -15.56 -1.95
CA TYR A 250 4.96 -15.10 -1.54
C TYR A 250 3.95 -16.25 -1.57
N PHE A 251 2.91 -16.14 -0.74
CA PHE A 251 1.64 -16.82 -1.00
C PHE A 251 0.73 -15.90 -1.81
N VAL A 252 -0.28 -16.48 -2.44
CA VAL A 252 -1.38 -15.73 -3.06
C VAL A 252 -2.68 -16.51 -2.94
N GLY A 253 -3.78 -15.81 -2.77
CA GLY A 253 -5.11 -16.39 -2.70
C GLY A 253 -6.17 -15.47 -3.31
N SER A 254 -7.28 -16.05 -3.73
CA SER A 254 -8.44 -15.31 -4.22
C SER A 254 -9.49 -15.17 -3.11
N ASN A 255 -10.19 -14.05 -3.07
CA ASN A 255 -11.44 -13.95 -2.34
C ASN A 255 -12.53 -14.81 -3.03
N SER A 256 -13.54 -15.23 -2.27
CA SER A 256 -14.75 -15.77 -2.88
C SER A 256 -15.45 -14.69 -3.72
N ASP A 257 -16.06 -15.09 -4.85
CA ASP A 257 -16.91 -14.24 -5.68
C ASP A 257 -18.35 -14.07 -5.15
N LEU A 258 -18.64 -14.67 -3.99
CA LEU A 258 -19.93 -14.61 -3.32
C LEU A 258 -19.93 -13.52 -2.22
N PRO A 259 -20.85 -12.55 -2.27
CA PRO A 259 -20.92 -11.47 -1.26
C PRO A 259 -21.06 -11.98 0.18
N ILE A 260 -21.78 -13.09 0.38
CA ILE A 260 -22.02 -13.69 1.71
C ILE A 260 -20.73 -14.23 2.35
N ALA A 261 -19.71 -14.55 1.54
CA ALA A 261 -18.43 -15.02 2.04
C ALA A 261 -17.49 -13.91 2.53
N GLY A 262 -17.95 -12.64 2.53
CA GLY A 262 -17.23 -11.52 3.13
C GLY A 262 -16.11 -10.92 2.29
N GLY A 263 -16.02 -11.23 1.00
CA GLY A 263 -15.05 -10.59 0.10
C GLY A 263 -15.31 -9.09 -0.07
N SER A 264 -14.25 -8.29 -0.09
CA SER A 264 -14.34 -6.84 -0.37
C SER A 264 -14.04 -6.58 -1.84
N ILE A 265 -14.63 -5.50 -2.39
CA ILE A 265 -14.39 -5.00 -3.77
C ILE A 265 -14.63 -6.10 -4.83
N LEU A 266 -15.72 -6.85 -4.70
CA LEU A 266 -16.06 -7.95 -5.63
C LEU A 266 -16.34 -7.47 -7.08
N THR A 267 -16.43 -6.16 -7.28
CA THR A 267 -16.62 -5.55 -8.62
C THR A 267 -15.33 -5.46 -9.44
N HIS A 268 -14.19 -5.78 -8.85
CA HIS A 268 -12.89 -5.73 -9.54
C HIS A 268 -12.08 -6.99 -9.20
N GLU A 269 -11.74 -7.77 -10.20
CA GLU A 269 -11.02 -9.03 -10.03
C GLU A 269 -9.64 -8.78 -9.45
N HIS A 270 -9.34 -9.44 -8.32
CA HIS A 270 -8.09 -9.29 -7.62
C HIS A 270 -7.77 -10.49 -6.74
N PHE A 271 -6.48 -10.63 -6.43
CA PHE A 271 -5.92 -11.60 -5.48
C PHE A 271 -5.25 -10.87 -4.34
N GLN A 272 -5.11 -11.54 -3.20
CA GLN A 272 -4.34 -11.07 -2.05
C GLN A 272 -3.15 -11.99 -1.84
N GLY A 273 -1.98 -11.42 -1.59
CA GLY A 273 -0.74 -12.15 -1.39
C GLY A 273 0.19 -11.45 -0.42
N GLY A 274 1.34 -12.05 -0.19
CA GLY A 274 2.38 -11.47 0.66
C GLY A 274 3.37 -12.50 1.19
N ASN A 275 4.30 -12.05 2.00
CA ASN A 275 5.32 -12.88 2.62
C ASN A 275 4.88 -13.31 4.04
N TYR A 276 3.98 -14.29 4.10
CA TYR A 276 3.41 -14.77 5.35
C TYR A 276 3.15 -16.28 5.29
N THR A 277 3.32 -16.97 6.42
CA THR A 277 3.04 -18.40 6.55
C THR A 277 1.87 -18.59 7.50
N PHE A 278 0.74 -19.03 6.98
CA PHE A 278 -0.48 -19.25 7.75
C PHE A 278 -0.34 -20.41 8.74
N ALA A 279 -1.15 -20.42 9.80
CA ALA A 279 -1.20 -21.46 10.81
C ALA A 279 -1.43 -22.84 10.20
N MET A 280 -2.32 -22.96 9.21
CA MET A 280 -2.59 -24.21 8.48
C MET A 280 -1.34 -24.78 7.80
N ALA A 281 -0.44 -23.95 7.26
CA ALA A 281 0.81 -24.41 6.64
C ALA A 281 1.84 -24.90 7.66
N LYS A 282 1.71 -24.53 8.93
CA LYS A 282 2.56 -24.94 10.05
C LYS A 282 1.96 -26.10 10.84
N ALA A 283 0.67 -26.41 10.64
CA ALA A 283 -0.06 -27.40 11.39
C ALA A 283 0.48 -28.82 11.11
N PRO A 284 0.54 -29.70 12.14
CA PRO A 284 0.94 -31.09 11.95
C PRO A 284 -0.10 -31.85 11.13
N VAL A 285 0.37 -32.78 10.30
CA VAL A 285 -0.51 -33.72 9.58
C VAL A 285 -1.02 -34.77 10.56
N GLU A 286 -2.34 -34.82 10.76
CA GLU A 286 -3.00 -35.82 11.61
C GLU A 286 -3.31 -37.13 10.87
N GLU A 287 -3.70 -37.01 9.61
CA GLU A 287 -4.05 -38.17 8.78
C GLU A 287 -3.42 -38.02 7.38
N LYS A 288 -2.70 -39.05 6.93
CA LYS A 288 -2.16 -39.09 5.57
C LYS A 288 -3.19 -39.73 4.64
N LEU A 289 -3.41 -39.06 3.50
CA LEU A 289 -4.30 -39.52 2.44
C LEU A 289 -3.49 -40.03 1.26
N TYR A 290 -3.95 -41.15 0.68
CA TYR A 290 -3.32 -41.76 -0.48
C TYR A 290 -4.31 -41.83 -1.63
N PHE A 291 -3.91 -41.33 -2.80
CA PHE A 291 -4.72 -41.34 -4.01
C PHE A 291 -4.10 -42.29 -5.05
N ASN A 292 -4.86 -43.28 -5.50
CA ASN A 292 -4.42 -44.19 -6.55
C ASN A 292 -4.17 -43.40 -7.85
N GLY A 293 -3.00 -43.62 -8.48
CA GLY A 293 -2.62 -42.94 -9.72
C GLY A 293 -1.86 -41.64 -9.53
N PHE A 294 -1.60 -41.21 -8.28
CA PHE A 294 -0.86 -39.97 -7.94
C PHE A 294 0.24 -40.28 -6.93
N SER A 295 1.20 -41.14 -7.32
CA SER A 295 2.27 -41.60 -6.44
C SER A 295 3.28 -40.53 -6.01
N ASP A 296 3.31 -39.43 -6.74
CA ASP A 296 4.15 -38.24 -6.51
C ASP A 296 3.44 -37.14 -5.70
N VAL A 297 2.19 -37.35 -5.28
CA VAL A 297 1.41 -36.44 -4.47
C VAL A 297 1.39 -36.85 -3.01
N GLU A 298 1.88 -36.00 -2.12
CA GLU A 298 1.68 -36.13 -0.68
C GLU A 298 0.43 -35.34 -0.28
N ALA A 299 -0.52 -35.99 0.37
CA ALA A 299 -1.74 -35.35 0.85
C ALA A 299 -2.01 -35.75 2.30
N GLY A 300 -2.71 -34.87 3.02
CA GLY A 300 -3.09 -35.17 4.41
C GLY A 300 -4.08 -34.14 4.96
N ILE A 301 -4.69 -34.55 6.09
CA ILE A 301 -5.51 -33.65 6.90
C ILE A 301 -4.60 -33.04 7.96
N VAL A 302 -4.61 -31.73 8.10
CA VAL A 302 -3.89 -31.02 9.15
C VAL A 302 -4.82 -30.67 10.30
N LYS A 303 -4.24 -30.49 11.49
CA LYS A 303 -4.96 -30.17 12.72
C LYS A 303 -5.67 -28.81 12.65
#